data_a6594a065c61a3aadeda2fb0e58dca91
#
_entry.id   a6594a065c61a3aadeda2fb0e58dca91
#
_cell.length_a   1.000
_cell.length_b   1.000
_cell.length_c   1.000
_cell.angle_alpha   90.00
_cell.angle_beta   90.00
_cell.angle_gamma   90.00
#
_symmetry.space_group_name_H-M   'P 1'
#
loop_
_entity.id
_entity.type
_entity.pdbx_description
1 polymer ?
#
loop_
_entity_poly.entity_id
_entity_poly.type
_entity_poly.pdbx_seq_one_letter_code
_entity_poly.pdbx_strand_id
1 'polypeptide(L)'
;EDLRADQRRRLLDAMATILQQDGFHGARIQDIAREAKVSLRTFYAEFETKEQCFLALHRELVSQMQGIVRGSLDFSQPWKDVMRQGFDVYYGALAAYPRFTRAISLELATLSEEARNQRDDTLEEFAQLLIELVERGRALHPDIPSQPLSILMARGLTGAITELVDRAVVRDEIDQLPEVVDTTTEMLWRLVTHVEPPPGARVASPG
;
A
#
# COMPACT_ATOMS: atom_id res chain seq x y z
N GLU A 1 -3.11 -29.07 -11.12
CA GLU A 1 -3.25 -27.61 -10.88
C GLU A 1 -3.11 -27.29 -9.38
N ASP A 2 -3.77 -28.04 -8.51
CA ASP A 2 -3.79 -27.81 -7.05
C ASP A 2 -2.40 -27.89 -6.38
N LEU A 3 -1.61 -28.90 -6.74
CA LEU A 3 -0.27 -29.12 -6.17
C LEU A 3 0.72 -27.98 -6.54
N ARG A 4 0.64 -27.48 -7.78
CA ARG A 4 1.51 -26.41 -8.25
C ARG A 4 1.16 -25.08 -7.57
N ALA A 5 -0.12 -24.78 -7.42
CA ALA A 5 -0.61 -23.61 -6.70
C ALA A 5 -0.18 -23.64 -5.22
N ASP A 6 -0.26 -24.82 -4.55
CA ASP A 6 0.21 -24.99 -3.19
C ASP A 6 1.71 -24.79 -3.06
N GLN A 7 2.51 -25.35 -3.99
CA GLN A 7 3.96 -25.17 -3.99
C GLN A 7 4.35 -23.70 -4.18
N ARG A 8 3.68 -22.99 -5.11
CA ARG A 8 3.90 -21.56 -5.33
C ARG A 8 3.58 -20.74 -4.07
N ARG A 9 2.43 -20.98 -3.44
CA ARG A 9 2.05 -20.32 -2.19
C ARG A 9 3.10 -20.55 -1.10
N ARG A 10 3.54 -21.78 -0.89
CA ARG A 10 4.58 -22.12 0.10
C ARG A 10 5.91 -21.42 -0.18
N LEU A 11 6.28 -21.22 -1.45
CA LEU A 11 7.47 -20.46 -1.82
C LEU A 11 7.31 -18.96 -1.49
N LEU A 12 6.13 -18.38 -1.69
CA LEU A 12 5.86 -16.98 -1.32
C LEU A 12 5.86 -16.80 0.20
N ASP A 13 5.23 -17.71 0.96
CA ASP A 13 5.24 -17.70 2.43
C ASP A 13 6.68 -17.83 2.99
N ALA A 14 7.49 -18.71 2.39
CA ALA A 14 8.89 -18.87 2.74
C ALA A 14 9.72 -17.62 2.42
N MET A 15 9.48 -16.99 1.25
CA MET A 15 10.13 -15.72 0.90
C MET A 15 9.79 -14.63 1.91
N ALA A 16 8.53 -14.51 2.33
CA ALA A 16 8.11 -13.56 3.37
C ALA A 16 8.84 -13.80 4.69
N THR A 17 8.95 -15.07 5.13
CA THR A 17 9.67 -15.47 6.35
C THR A 17 11.14 -15.08 6.27
N ILE A 18 11.84 -15.44 5.19
CA ILE A 18 13.26 -15.14 4.99
C ILE A 18 13.52 -13.63 4.91
N LEU A 19 12.63 -12.87 4.25
CA LEU A 19 12.72 -11.40 4.21
C LEU A 19 12.67 -10.79 5.61
N GLN A 20 11.82 -11.31 6.50
CA GLN A 20 11.72 -10.82 7.88
C GLN A 20 12.95 -11.19 8.72
N GLN A 21 13.67 -12.25 8.39
CA GLN A 21 14.88 -12.68 9.10
C GLN A 21 16.13 -11.98 8.59
N ASP A 22 16.36 -12.01 7.27
CA ASP A 22 17.64 -11.69 6.63
C ASP A 22 17.61 -10.50 5.69
N GLY A 23 16.41 -9.95 5.37
CA GLY A 23 16.18 -8.95 4.33
C GLY A 23 16.36 -9.54 2.93
N PHE A 24 16.14 -8.72 1.88
CA PHE A 24 16.22 -9.22 0.51
C PHE A 24 17.65 -9.64 0.12
N HIS A 25 18.66 -8.87 0.49
CA HIS A 25 20.05 -9.19 0.14
C HIS A 25 20.56 -10.46 0.83
N GLY A 26 20.15 -10.72 2.08
CA GLY A 26 20.49 -11.94 2.82
C GLY A 26 19.75 -13.19 2.34
N ALA A 27 18.57 -13.03 1.73
CA ALA A 27 17.76 -14.14 1.23
C ALA A 27 18.50 -14.94 0.14
N ARG A 28 18.57 -16.29 0.31
CA ARG A 28 19.13 -17.20 -0.66
C ARG A 28 18.07 -18.18 -1.16
N ILE A 29 18.12 -18.54 -2.44
CA ILE A 29 17.16 -19.46 -3.07
C ILE A 29 17.11 -20.80 -2.31
N GLN A 30 18.29 -21.30 -1.84
CA GLN A 30 18.36 -22.53 -1.07
C GLN A 30 17.59 -22.46 0.26
N ASP A 31 17.65 -21.31 0.93
CA ASP A 31 16.96 -21.09 2.20
C ASP A 31 15.45 -20.98 1.98
N ILE A 32 15.02 -20.28 0.92
CA ILE A 32 13.62 -20.18 0.51
C ILE A 32 13.06 -21.57 0.17
N ALA A 33 13.76 -22.36 -0.64
CA ALA A 33 13.31 -23.71 -1.00
C ALA A 33 13.24 -24.64 0.20
N ARG A 34 14.22 -24.57 1.14
CA ARG A 34 14.23 -25.33 2.38
C ARG A 34 13.06 -24.94 3.29
N GLU A 35 12.82 -23.67 3.51
CA GLU A 35 11.72 -23.15 4.31
C GLU A 35 10.36 -23.56 3.70
N ALA A 36 10.20 -23.45 2.39
CA ALA A 36 9.02 -23.90 1.66
C ALA A 36 8.85 -25.43 1.64
N LYS A 37 9.85 -26.20 2.10
CA LYS A 37 9.89 -27.68 2.04
C LYS A 37 9.69 -28.19 0.60
N VAL A 38 10.34 -27.56 -0.35
CA VAL A 38 10.37 -27.98 -1.77
C VAL A 38 11.80 -28.16 -2.26
N SER A 39 11.97 -28.84 -3.41
CA SER A 39 13.26 -28.97 -4.04
C SER A 39 13.70 -27.66 -4.73
N LEU A 40 15.00 -27.46 -4.96
CA LEU A 40 15.51 -26.38 -5.80
C LEU A 40 14.92 -26.44 -7.22
N ARG A 41 14.72 -27.66 -7.74
CA ARG A 41 14.08 -27.85 -9.04
C ARG A 41 12.66 -27.29 -9.06
N THR A 42 11.90 -27.47 -7.96
CA THR A 42 10.55 -26.92 -7.81
C THR A 42 10.60 -25.40 -7.76
N PHE A 43 11.57 -24.81 -7.04
CA PHE A 43 11.76 -23.36 -7.04
C PHE A 43 11.97 -22.85 -8.48
N TYR A 44 12.93 -23.42 -9.21
CA TYR A 44 13.26 -23.00 -10.57
C TYR A 44 12.17 -23.32 -11.61
N ALA A 45 11.23 -24.20 -11.29
CA ALA A 45 10.04 -24.43 -12.13
C ALA A 45 8.98 -23.29 -11.96
N GLU A 46 9.03 -22.53 -10.86
CA GLU A 46 8.10 -21.43 -10.58
C GLU A 46 8.74 -20.04 -10.76
N PHE A 47 10.03 -19.90 -10.41
CA PHE A 47 10.75 -18.62 -10.46
C PHE A 47 12.18 -18.83 -10.96
N GLU A 48 12.58 -18.06 -11.96
CA GLU A 48 13.96 -18.10 -12.49
C GLU A 48 14.97 -17.50 -11.51
N THR A 49 14.54 -16.49 -10.73
CA THR A 49 15.36 -15.74 -9.78
C THR A 49 14.64 -15.52 -8.46
N LYS A 50 15.41 -15.19 -7.41
CA LYS A 50 14.81 -14.76 -6.13
C LYS A 50 14.06 -13.44 -6.27
N GLU A 51 14.47 -12.59 -7.20
CA GLU A 51 13.79 -11.33 -7.50
C GLU A 51 12.37 -11.58 -8.02
N GLN A 52 12.22 -12.49 -9.00
CA GLN A 52 10.89 -12.87 -9.49
C GLN A 52 9.98 -13.40 -8.36
N CYS A 53 10.54 -14.20 -7.45
CA CYS A 53 9.82 -14.67 -6.26
C CYS A 53 9.41 -13.50 -5.35
N PHE A 54 10.30 -12.53 -5.14
CA PHE A 54 10.03 -11.33 -4.34
C PHE A 54 8.96 -10.44 -5.00
N LEU A 55 9.05 -10.21 -6.30
CA LEU A 55 8.05 -9.45 -7.05
C LEU A 55 6.66 -10.11 -7.01
N ALA A 56 6.62 -11.44 -7.11
CA ALA A 56 5.37 -12.19 -6.97
C ALA A 56 4.78 -12.07 -5.56
N LEU A 57 5.60 -12.16 -4.51
CA LEU A 57 5.19 -11.91 -3.13
C LEU A 57 4.65 -10.48 -2.96
N HIS A 58 5.36 -9.49 -3.49
CA HIS A 58 4.94 -8.09 -3.40
C HIS A 58 3.55 -7.89 -4.01
N ARG A 59 3.28 -8.42 -5.23
CA ARG A 59 1.95 -8.34 -5.86
C ARG A 59 0.86 -8.97 -5.00
N GLU A 60 1.13 -10.15 -4.44
CA GLU A 60 0.18 -10.85 -3.58
C GLU A 60 -0.15 -10.03 -2.32
N LEU A 61 0.86 -9.46 -1.66
CA LEU A 61 0.67 -8.65 -0.46
C LEU A 61 -0.01 -7.32 -0.74
N VAL A 62 0.25 -6.68 -1.89
CA VAL A 62 -0.47 -5.47 -2.33
C VAL A 62 -1.96 -5.79 -2.52
N SER A 63 -2.28 -6.88 -3.22
CA SER A 63 -3.66 -7.31 -3.43
C SER A 63 -4.37 -7.62 -2.11
N GLN A 64 -3.71 -8.34 -1.20
CA GLN A 64 -4.24 -8.64 0.13
C GLN A 64 -4.47 -7.36 0.95
N MET A 65 -3.51 -6.41 0.94
CA MET A 65 -3.64 -5.13 1.62
C MET A 65 -4.85 -4.35 1.13
N GLN A 66 -5.01 -4.23 -0.18
CA GLN A 66 -6.18 -3.56 -0.77
C GLN A 66 -7.49 -4.24 -0.34
N GLY A 67 -7.52 -5.57 -0.32
CA GLY A 67 -8.67 -6.35 0.15
C GLY A 67 -8.98 -6.10 1.62
N ILE A 68 -7.95 -6.08 2.48
CA ILE A 68 -8.08 -5.79 3.91
C ILE A 68 -8.61 -4.38 4.13
N VAL A 69 -8.03 -3.37 3.46
CA VAL A 69 -8.51 -1.99 3.55
C VAL A 69 -9.98 -1.91 3.15
N ARG A 70 -10.37 -2.43 1.97
CA ARG A 70 -11.77 -2.42 1.53
C ARG A 70 -12.71 -3.13 2.51
N GLY A 71 -12.29 -4.26 3.07
CA GLY A 71 -13.08 -5.08 3.98
C GLY A 71 -13.18 -4.54 5.41
N SER A 72 -12.24 -3.70 5.84
CA SER A 72 -12.22 -3.12 7.17
C SER A 72 -13.10 -1.88 7.32
N LEU A 73 -13.47 -1.19 6.21
CA LEU A 73 -14.15 0.10 6.27
C LEU A 73 -15.63 -0.03 6.65
N ASP A 74 -16.01 0.61 7.74
CA ASP A 74 -17.41 0.71 8.18
C ASP A 74 -18.02 2.06 7.73
N PHE A 75 -18.65 2.06 6.58
CA PHE A 75 -19.29 3.24 6.01
C PHE A 75 -20.56 3.71 6.74
N SER A 76 -20.97 3.06 7.83
CA SER A 76 -21.99 3.58 8.74
C SER A 76 -21.45 4.65 9.69
N GLN A 77 -20.12 4.75 9.81
CA GLN A 77 -19.44 5.76 10.61
C GLN A 77 -19.33 7.10 9.87
N PRO A 78 -19.04 8.21 10.56
CA PRO A 78 -18.75 9.49 9.91
C PRO A 78 -17.64 9.32 8.84
N TRP A 79 -17.82 9.90 7.66
CA TRP A 79 -16.95 9.67 6.52
C TRP A 79 -15.45 9.95 6.79
N LYS A 80 -15.15 10.98 7.59
CA LYS A 80 -13.76 11.26 7.98
C LYS A 80 -13.15 10.14 8.83
N ASP A 81 -13.96 9.50 9.69
CA ASP A 81 -13.52 8.37 10.51
C ASP A 81 -13.30 7.11 9.65
N VAL A 82 -14.10 6.92 8.59
CA VAL A 82 -13.87 5.85 7.59
C VAL A 82 -12.54 6.05 6.87
N MET A 83 -12.20 7.28 6.46
CA MET A 83 -10.89 7.59 5.86
C MET A 83 -9.75 7.29 6.83
N ARG A 84 -9.90 7.71 8.09
CA ARG A 84 -8.94 7.44 9.16
C ARG A 84 -8.72 5.95 9.35
N GLN A 85 -9.79 5.17 9.41
CA GLN A 85 -9.73 3.71 9.53
C GLN A 85 -8.93 3.05 8.41
N GLY A 86 -9.08 3.52 7.16
CA GLY A 86 -8.30 3.03 6.03
C GLY A 86 -6.80 3.25 6.20
N PHE A 87 -6.40 4.43 6.65
CA PHE A 87 -4.99 4.76 6.93
C PHE A 87 -4.45 4.03 8.16
N ASP A 88 -5.26 3.86 9.24
CA ASP A 88 -4.88 3.06 10.41
C ASP A 88 -4.51 1.62 10.01
N VAL A 89 -5.34 0.99 9.18
CA VAL A 89 -5.11 -0.36 8.67
C VAL A 89 -3.83 -0.42 7.83
N TYR A 90 -3.65 0.54 6.91
CA TYR A 90 -2.49 0.59 6.01
C TYR A 90 -1.18 0.78 6.78
N TYR A 91 -1.07 1.83 7.58
CA TYR A 91 0.16 2.11 8.33
C TYR A 91 0.44 1.08 9.43
N GLY A 92 -0.61 0.58 10.09
CA GLY A 92 -0.48 -0.49 11.08
C GLY A 92 0.12 -1.76 10.48
N ALA A 93 -0.29 -2.13 9.27
CA ALA A 93 0.27 -3.29 8.58
C ALA A 93 1.74 -3.06 8.17
N LEU A 94 2.11 -1.87 7.69
CA LEU A 94 3.51 -1.54 7.38
C LEU A 94 4.40 -1.59 8.64
N ALA A 95 3.91 -1.06 9.76
CA ALA A 95 4.62 -1.07 11.04
C ALA A 95 4.78 -2.49 11.62
N ALA A 96 3.81 -3.37 11.39
CA ALA A 96 3.88 -4.76 11.84
C ALA A 96 4.97 -5.60 11.12
N TYR A 97 5.39 -5.19 9.92
CA TYR A 97 6.37 -5.92 9.09
C TYR A 97 7.54 -5.01 8.65
N PRO A 98 8.36 -4.49 9.59
CA PRO A 98 9.32 -3.41 9.31
C PRO A 98 10.40 -3.80 8.29
N ARG A 99 10.88 -5.03 8.30
CA ARG A 99 11.91 -5.48 7.33
C ARG A 99 11.34 -5.60 5.92
N PHE A 100 10.11 -6.07 5.80
CA PHE A 100 9.42 -6.13 4.52
C PHE A 100 9.14 -4.71 3.98
N THR A 101 8.65 -3.82 4.84
CA THR A 101 8.44 -2.40 4.51
C THR A 101 9.74 -1.76 4.02
N ARG A 102 10.86 -2.02 4.71
CA ARG A 102 12.18 -1.56 4.29
C ARG A 102 12.58 -2.10 2.92
N ALA A 103 12.37 -3.41 2.66
CA ALA A 103 12.71 -4.01 1.38
C ALA A 103 11.91 -3.40 0.21
N ILE A 104 10.62 -3.12 0.41
CA ILE A 104 9.79 -2.44 -0.60
C ILE A 104 10.24 -1.00 -0.82
N SER A 105 10.43 -0.24 0.26
CA SER A 105 10.78 1.18 0.18
C SER A 105 12.15 1.44 -0.45
N LEU A 106 13.18 0.70 -0.03
CA LEU A 106 14.56 1.02 -0.38
C LEU A 106 15.15 0.12 -1.47
N GLU A 107 14.72 -1.13 -1.55
CA GLU A 107 15.39 -2.11 -2.41
C GLU A 107 14.61 -2.35 -3.71
N LEU A 108 13.27 -2.43 -3.66
CA LEU A 108 12.43 -2.80 -4.79
C LEU A 108 12.78 -2.03 -6.07
N ALA A 109 12.75 -0.69 -6.01
CA ALA A 109 13.00 0.15 -7.18
C ALA A 109 14.44 0.11 -7.71
N THR A 110 15.38 -0.49 -6.95
CA THR A 110 16.81 -0.57 -7.34
C THR A 110 17.19 -1.89 -7.95
N LEU A 111 16.31 -2.91 -7.92
CA LEU A 111 16.62 -4.26 -8.38
C LEU A 111 16.72 -4.35 -9.90
N SER A 112 15.68 -3.95 -10.61
CA SER A 112 15.58 -4.05 -12.07
C SER A 112 14.59 -3.04 -12.65
N GLU A 113 14.46 -3.01 -13.97
CA GLU A 113 13.41 -2.24 -14.65
C GLU A 113 12.03 -2.85 -14.38
N GLU A 114 11.91 -4.18 -14.35
CA GLU A 114 10.65 -4.86 -14.00
C GLU A 114 10.19 -4.47 -12.58
N ALA A 115 11.10 -4.43 -11.62
CA ALA A 115 10.81 -4.04 -10.25
C ALA A 115 10.35 -2.57 -10.14
N ARG A 116 10.98 -1.66 -10.91
CA ARG A 116 10.54 -0.25 -10.98
C ARG A 116 9.13 -0.12 -11.56
N ASN A 117 8.89 -0.79 -12.69
CA ASN A 117 7.56 -0.79 -13.32
C ASN A 117 6.49 -1.33 -12.36
N GLN A 118 6.77 -2.43 -11.67
CA GLN A 118 5.85 -2.98 -10.67
C GLN A 118 5.59 -2.03 -9.51
N ARG A 119 6.60 -1.27 -9.05
CA ARG A 119 6.41 -0.23 -8.04
C ARG A 119 5.48 0.87 -8.54
N ASP A 120 5.69 1.34 -9.76
CA ASP A 120 4.88 2.39 -10.37
C ASP A 120 3.42 1.93 -10.58
N ASP A 121 3.21 0.69 -11.05
CA ASP A 121 1.89 0.06 -11.15
C ASP A 121 1.19 0.00 -9.78
N THR A 122 1.93 -0.37 -8.73
CA THR A 122 1.40 -0.42 -7.35
C THR A 122 0.95 0.96 -6.87
N LEU A 123 1.72 2.02 -7.14
CA LEU A 123 1.33 3.39 -6.77
C LEU A 123 0.07 3.83 -7.52
N GLU A 124 -0.06 3.46 -8.80
CA GLU A 124 -1.26 3.71 -9.57
C GLU A 124 -2.48 2.96 -9.02
N GLU A 125 -2.32 1.69 -8.64
CA GLU A 125 -3.39 0.88 -8.01
C GLU A 125 -3.85 1.50 -6.68
N PHE A 126 -2.95 2.01 -5.85
CA PHE A 126 -3.32 2.72 -4.62
C PHE A 126 -4.02 4.05 -4.89
N ALA A 127 -3.62 4.80 -5.93
CA ALA A 127 -4.31 6.01 -6.33
C ALA A 127 -5.76 5.70 -6.79
N GLN A 128 -5.96 4.61 -7.55
CA GLN A 128 -7.29 4.17 -7.95
C GLN A 128 -8.13 3.70 -6.74
N LEU A 129 -7.53 2.99 -5.78
CA LEU A 129 -8.21 2.61 -4.54
C LEU A 129 -8.70 3.84 -3.77
N LEU A 130 -7.89 4.89 -3.65
CA LEU A 130 -8.30 6.14 -2.99
C LEU A 130 -9.51 6.77 -3.69
N ILE A 131 -9.51 6.81 -5.04
CA ILE A 131 -10.63 7.33 -5.83
C ILE A 131 -11.89 6.50 -5.56
N GLU A 132 -11.80 5.16 -5.65
CA GLU A 132 -12.91 4.24 -5.39
C GLU A 132 -13.54 4.49 -4.01
N LEU A 133 -12.71 4.57 -2.96
CA LEU A 133 -13.18 4.74 -1.60
C LEU A 133 -13.78 6.13 -1.36
N VAL A 134 -13.22 7.17 -1.96
CA VAL A 134 -13.77 8.53 -1.92
C VAL A 134 -15.14 8.57 -2.62
N GLU A 135 -15.28 8.02 -3.80
CA GLU A 135 -16.57 8.00 -4.53
C GLU A 135 -17.64 7.23 -3.75
N ARG A 136 -17.27 6.11 -3.12
CA ARG A 136 -18.18 5.37 -2.25
C ARG A 136 -18.61 6.20 -1.03
N GLY A 137 -17.67 6.89 -0.39
CA GLY A 137 -17.97 7.78 0.74
C GLY A 137 -18.88 8.93 0.34
N ARG A 138 -18.62 9.60 -0.79
CA ARG A 138 -19.46 10.66 -1.34
C ARG A 138 -20.89 10.21 -1.61
N ALA A 139 -21.05 9.01 -2.17
CA ALA A 139 -22.37 8.45 -2.47
C ALA A 139 -23.18 8.15 -1.19
N LEU A 140 -22.51 7.77 -0.10
CA LEU A 140 -23.16 7.41 1.18
C LEU A 140 -23.32 8.60 2.13
N HIS A 141 -22.60 9.72 1.92
CA HIS A 141 -22.69 10.94 2.71
C HIS A 141 -22.99 12.17 1.83
N PRO A 142 -24.17 12.20 1.15
CA PRO A 142 -24.51 13.27 0.21
C PRO A 142 -24.75 14.63 0.88
N ASP A 143 -24.92 14.66 2.18
CA ASP A 143 -25.05 15.84 3.03
C ASP A 143 -23.72 16.60 3.24
N ILE A 144 -22.58 15.94 2.96
CA ILE A 144 -21.25 16.56 3.06
C ILE A 144 -20.86 17.15 1.71
N PRO A 145 -20.73 18.50 1.60
CA PRO A 145 -20.22 19.13 0.39
C PRO A 145 -18.85 18.58 0.03
N SER A 146 -18.75 17.97 -1.14
CA SER A 146 -17.51 17.30 -1.56
C SER A 146 -17.36 17.25 -3.06
N GLN A 147 -16.12 17.13 -3.53
CA GLN A 147 -15.75 16.99 -4.93
C GLN A 147 -15.10 15.63 -5.22
N PRO A 148 -15.16 15.14 -6.47
CA PRO A 148 -14.42 13.94 -6.86
C PRO A 148 -12.92 14.11 -6.63
N LEU A 149 -12.26 13.03 -6.21
CA LEU A 149 -10.81 13.00 -6.15
C LEU A 149 -10.27 12.75 -7.57
N SER A 150 -9.61 13.75 -8.17
CA SER A 150 -9.00 13.55 -9.49
C SER A 150 -7.80 12.58 -9.41
N ILE A 151 -7.49 11.92 -10.52
CA ILE A 151 -6.35 11.01 -10.59
C ILE A 151 -5.02 11.71 -10.24
N LEU A 152 -4.84 12.96 -10.62
CA LEU A 152 -3.63 13.72 -10.28
C LEU A 152 -3.53 14.03 -8.78
N MET A 153 -4.66 14.36 -8.13
CA MET A 153 -4.71 14.54 -6.67
C MET A 153 -4.46 13.22 -5.94
N ALA A 154 -5.05 12.12 -6.42
CA ALA A 154 -4.85 10.79 -5.85
C ALA A 154 -3.38 10.37 -5.94
N ARG A 155 -2.73 10.53 -7.11
CA ARG A 155 -1.29 10.28 -7.30
C ARG A 155 -0.43 11.16 -6.39
N GLY A 156 -0.76 12.45 -6.28
CA GLY A 156 -0.07 13.37 -5.38
C GLY A 156 -0.14 12.93 -3.92
N LEU A 157 -1.33 12.51 -3.45
CA LEU A 157 -1.52 12.00 -2.10
C LEU A 157 -0.77 10.66 -1.89
N THR A 158 -0.86 9.73 -2.86
CA THR A 158 -0.11 8.46 -2.81
C THR A 158 1.40 8.71 -2.74
N GLY A 159 1.91 9.67 -3.52
CA GLY A 159 3.31 10.09 -3.44
C GLY A 159 3.69 10.67 -2.08
N ALA A 160 2.84 11.50 -1.48
CA ALA A 160 3.06 12.02 -0.13
C ALA A 160 3.08 10.91 0.93
N ILE A 161 2.16 9.95 0.85
CA ILE A 161 2.13 8.76 1.72
C ILE A 161 3.42 7.96 1.58
N THR A 162 3.86 7.71 0.34
CA THR A 162 5.10 6.97 0.05
C THR A 162 6.31 7.69 0.65
N GLU A 163 6.43 9.01 0.48
CA GLU A 163 7.53 9.78 1.08
C GLU A 163 7.54 9.69 2.62
N LEU A 164 6.38 9.71 3.28
CA LEU A 164 6.29 9.53 4.72
C LEU A 164 6.79 8.14 5.16
N VAL A 165 6.42 7.09 4.42
CA VAL A 165 6.89 5.71 4.67
C VAL A 165 8.39 5.60 4.43
N ASP A 166 8.88 6.06 3.27
CA ASP A 166 10.30 5.98 2.91
C ASP A 166 11.17 6.73 3.94
N ARG A 167 10.71 7.89 4.40
CA ARG A 167 11.38 8.67 5.44
C ARG A 167 11.42 7.96 6.80
N ALA A 168 10.32 7.34 7.22
CA ALA A 168 10.26 6.54 8.44
C ALA A 168 11.21 5.33 8.36
N VAL A 169 11.29 4.68 7.19
CA VAL A 169 12.25 3.60 6.92
C VAL A 169 13.70 4.06 7.03
N VAL A 170 14.04 5.21 6.40
CA VAL A 170 15.42 5.76 6.42
C VAL A 170 15.86 6.13 7.82
N ARG A 171 14.93 6.62 8.65
CA ARG A 171 15.19 7.04 10.03
C ARG A 171 15.08 5.92 11.06
N ASP A 172 14.69 4.73 10.65
CA ASP A 172 14.39 3.59 11.54
C ASP A 172 13.23 3.89 12.53
N GLU A 173 12.23 4.63 12.05
CA GLU A 173 11.05 5.11 12.79
C GLU A 173 9.75 4.45 12.25
N ILE A 174 9.83 3.22 11.71
CA ILE A 174 8.69 2.53 11.08
C ILE A 174 7.55 2.28 12.09
N ASP A 175 7.89 2.07 13.35
CA ASP A 175 6.94 1.92 14.46
C ASP A 175 6.09 3.17 14.73
N GLN A 176 6.56 4.35 14.26
CA GLN A 176 5.85 5.62 14.39
C GLN A 176 4.91 5.91 13.21
N LEU A 177 4.85 5.05 12.17
CA LEU A 177 3.94 5.23 11.03
C LEU A 177 2.47 5.43 11.46
N PRO A 178 1.93 4.77 12.50
CA PRO A 178 0.58 5.06 12.97
C PRO A 178 0.34 6.52 13.40
N GLU A 179 1.39 7.27 13.79
CA GLU A 179 1.27 8.68 14.20
C GLU A 179 0.93 9.63 13.04
N VAL A 180 1.17 9.21 11.78
CA VAL A 180 0.88 10.03 10.60
C VAL A 180 -0.56 9.87 10.08
N VAL A 181 -1.34 8.95 10.66
CA VAL A 181 -2.73 8.65 10.26
C VAL A 181 -3.59 9.91 10.24
N ASP A 182 -3.58 10.70 11.31
CA ASP A 182 -4.39 11.91 11.41
C ASP A 182 -4.00 12.95 10.36
N THR A 183 -2.70 13.09 10.08
CA THR A 183 -2.18 14.01 9.05
C THR A 183 -2.64 13.59 7.65
N THR A 184 -2.48 12.32 7.29
CA THR A 184 -2.90 11.83 5.97
C THR A 184 -4.43 11.84 5.81
N THR A 185 -5.16 11.55 6.89
CA THR A 185 -6.63 11.69 6.92
C THR A 185 -7.03 13.14 6.65
N GLU A 186 -6.41 14.10 7.31
CA GLU A 186 -6.70 15.52 7.13
C GLU A 186 -6.35 15.99 5.70
N MET A 187 -5.24 15.51 5.13
CA MET A 187 -4.88 15.81 3.74
C MET A 187 -5.96 15.33 2.77
N LEU A 188 -6.38 14.06 2.87
CA LEU A 188 -7.45 13.52 2.01
C LEU A 188 -8.77 14.26 2.23
N TRP A 189 -9.16 14.49 3.49
CA TRP A 189 -10.39 15.19 3.86
C TRP A 189 -10.46 16.57 3.20
N ARG A 190 -9.39 17.36 3.32
CA ARG A 190 -9.34 18.71 2.69
C ARG A 190 -9.37 18.65 1.18
N LEU A 191 -8.69 17.68 0.55
CA LEU A 191 -8.72 17.52 -0.90
C LEU A 191 -10.14 17.28 -1.43
N VAL A 192 -10.97 16.53 -0.68
CA VAL A 192 -12.31 16.16 -1.15
C VAL A 192 -13.42 17.08 -0.67
N THR A 193 -13.25 17.79 0.46
CA THR A 193 -14.28 18.67 1.02
C THR A 193 -14.02 20.18 0.80
N HIS A 194 -12.82 20.56 0.35
CA HIS A 194 -12.55 21.94 -0.03
C HIS A 194 -13.14 22.24 -1.40
N VAL A 195 -14.44 22.57 -1.41
CA VAL A 195 -15.14 22.97 -2.63
C VAL A 195 -14.90 24.45 -2.84
N GLU A 196 -14.19 24.83 -3.91
CA GLU A 196 -14.06 26.23 -4.28
C GLU A 196 -15.46 26.80 -4.56
N PRO A 197 -15.78 28.00 -4.04
CA PRO A 197 -17.03 28.65 -4.39
C PRO A 197 -17.08 28.90 -5.90
N PRO A 198 -18.25 28.78 -6.53
CA PRO A 198 -18.36 29.00 -7.97
C PRO A 198 -17.79 30.35 -8.34
N PRO A 199 -17.09 30.49 -9.50
CA PRO A 199 -16.50 31.73 -9.93
C PRO A 199 -17.58 32.82 -10.00
N GLY A 200 -17.48 33.84 -9.14
CA GLY A 200 -18.44 34.96 -9.04
C GLY A 200 -19.18 35.07 -7.68
N ALA A 201 -19.05 34.14 -6.77
CA ALA A 201 -19.53 34.30 -5.39
C ALA A 201 -18.63 35.33 -4.67
N ARG A 202 -19.06 36.60 -4.58
CA ARG A 202 -18.37 37.62 -3.79
C ARG A 202 -18.38 37.19 -2.31
N VAL A 203 -17.21 37.05 -1.71
CA VAL A 203 -17.08 37.00 -0.26
C VAL A 203 -17.65 38.33 0.24
N ALA A 204 -18.80 38.29 0.94
CA ALA A 204 -19.32 39.42 1.67
C ALA A 204 -18.29 39.75 2.77
N SER A 205 -17.59 40.87 2.64
CA SER A 205 -16.71 41.38 3.68
C SER A 205 -17.53 41.65 4.91
N PRO A 206 -17.14 41.17 6.09
CA PRO A 206 -17.76 41.60 7.35
C PRO A 206 -17.49 43.07 7.56
N GLY A 207 -18.57 43.85 7.65
CA GLY A 207 -18.55 45.27 8.01
C GLY A 207 -18.22 45.49 9.46
#